data_a033ffab431fe8f145afdab097e11841
#
_entry.id   a033ffab431fe8f145afdab097e11841
#
_cell.length_a   1.000
_cell.length_b   1.000
_cell.length_c   1.000
_cell.angle_alpha   90.00
_cell.angle_beta   90.00
_cell.angle_gamma   90.00
#
_symmetry.space_group_name_H-M   'P 1'
#
loop_
_entity.id
_entity.type
_entity.pdbx_description
1 polymer ?
#
loop_
_entity_poly.entity_id
_entity_poly.type
_entity_poly.pdbx_seq_one_letter_code
_entity_poly.pdbx_strand_id
1 'polypeptide(L)'
;ANILCKPVTEDLYNIYKENEDKLTNKLDELPDCNNFSVTDIKYVSLWESLFVKPLAWIILKVGELVKNYGIAVMIISILIRTIMIPLTKKSMAQTENMKKAQPEINRLEKKYANKTDNESLMAKSQETMMIYKKYNINPVSGCLTSFIQLPIFFAFLEAINRVPAIFEGTLFNMNLGMTPMTGFAHGNYIYIILLLLIIGSTYVTFKFSMQSAGSTEAERQMKMMSTFMIIMISFASLSLPTALALYWVVNNVFAIIQNLTVKKLMKVGK
;
A
#
# COMPACT_ATOMS: atom_id res chain seq x y z
N ALA A 1 -14.68 9.05 -17.99
CA ALA A 1 -14.13 7.88 -17.27
C ALA A 1 -13.41 6.96 -18.26
N ASN A 2 -12.32 6.32 -17.84
CA ASN A 2 -11.57 5.39 -18.68
C ASN A 2 -11.73 3.97 -18.10
N ILE A 3 -12.69 3.22 -18.63
CA ILE A 3 -12.89 1.81 -18.28
C ILE A 3 -12.17 0.90 -19.28
N LEU A 4 -11.77 -0.29 -18.83
CA LEU A 4 -10.93 -1.23 -19.60
C LEU A 4 -11.73 -2.37 -20.26
N CYS A 5 -12.96 -2.61 -19.80
CA CYS A 5 -13.85 -3.63 -20.35
C CYS A 5 -15.32 -3.23 -20.10
N LYS A 6 -16.25 -3.90 -20.77
CA LYS A 6 -17.69 -3.65 -20.64
C LYS A 6 -18.21 -4.04 -19.26
N PRO A 7 -19.16 -3.31 -18.67
CA PRO A 7 -19.90 -3.75 -17.48
C PRO A 7 -20.54 -5.12 -17.69
N VAL A 8 -20.61 -5.91 -16.63
CA VAL A 8 -21.12 -7.30 -16.70
C VAL A 8 -22.66 -7.32 -16.50
N THR A 9 -23.16 -6.46 -15.58
CA THR A 9 -24.60 -6.36 -15.32
C THR A 9 -25.26 -5.38 -16.27
N GLU A 10 -26.49 -5.67 -16.67
CA GLU A 10 -27.28 -4.85 -17.58
C GLU A 10 -27.57 -3.47 -17.00
N ASP A 11 -27.86 -3.40 -15.70
CA ASP A 11 -28.12 -2.14 -15.00
C ASP A 11 -26.91 -1.20 -15.07
N LEU A 12 -25.70 -1.71 -14.80
CA LEU A 12 -24.49 -0.92 -14.87
C LEU A 12 -24.13 -0.57 -16.32
N TYR A 13 -24.36 -1.49 -17.28
CA TYR A 13 -24.20 -1.20 -18.70
C TYR A 13 -25.07 -0.03 -19.16
N ASN A 14 -26.34 0.00 -18.77
CA ASN A 14 -27.24 1.08 -19.10
C ASN A 14 -26.81 2.41 -18.50
N ILE A 15 -26.35 2.42 -17.24
CA ILE A 15 -25.82 3.64 -16.60
C ILE A 15 -24.59 4.18 -17.37
N TYR A 16 -23.69 3.30 -17.79
CA TYR A 16 -22.54 3.72 -18.59
C TYR A 16 -22.93 4.17 -19.99
N LYS A 17 -23.95 3.55 -20.60
CA LYS A 17 -24.46 3.92 -21.93
C LYS A 17 -25.12 5.32 -21.92
N GLU A 18 -25.88 5.61 -20.89
CA GLU A 18 -26.49 6.97 -20.71
C GLU A 18 -25.42 8.06 -20.49
N ASN A 19 -24.23 7.70 -20.01
CA ASN A 19 -23.13 8.62 -19.76
C ASN A 19 -21.93 8.37 -20.71
N GLU A 20 -22.17 7.82 -21.89
CA GLU A 20 -21.12 7.45 -22.83
C GLU A 20 -20.28 8.65 -23.31
N ASP A 21 -20.87 9.85 -23.31
CA ASP A 21 -20.20 11.13 -23.56
C ASP A 21 -19.04 11.42 -22.59
N LYS A 22 -19.09 10.86 -21.39
CA LYS A 22 -18.05 11.00 -20.33
C LYS A 22 -16.99 9.90 -20.38
N LEU A 23 -17.14 8.92 -21.27
CA LEU A 23 -16.17 7.83 -21.44
C LEU A 23 -15.08 8.22 -22.43
N THR A 24 -13.89 7.73 -22.21
CA THR A 24 -12.75 7.91 -23.11
C THR A 24 -12.88 7.04 -24.36
N ASN A 25 -13.45 5.86 -24.24
CA ASN A 25 -13.73 4.92 -25.33
C ASN A 25 -15.23 4.62 -25.34
N LYS A 26 -15.79 4.39 -26.54
CA LYS A 26 -17.17 3.94 -26.67
C LYS A 26 -17.35 2.54 -26.11
N LEU A 27 -18.49 2.27 -25.49
CA LEU A 27 -18.78 0.97 -24.90
C LEU A 27 -18.70 -0.17 -25.92
N ASP A 28 -19.16 0.08 -27.14
CA ASP A 28 -19.16 -0.96 -28.19
C ASP A 28 -17.74 -1.32 -28.66
N GLU A 29 -16.75 -0.44 -28.47
CA GLU A 29 -15.35 -0.67 -28.82
C GLU A 29 -14.58 -1.43 -27.73
N LEU A 30 -15.15 -1.58 -26.53
CA LEU A 30 -14.48 -2.25 -25.40
C LEU A 30 -14.71 -3.76 -25.46
N PRO A 31 -13.71 -4.57 -25.05
CA PRO A 31 -13.88 -6.00 -24.89
C PRO A 31 -14.77 -6.33 -23.68
N ASP A 32 -15.32 -7.52 -23.63
CA ASP A 32 -15.93 -8.07 -22.42
C ASP A 32 -14.83 -8.30 -21.37
N CYS A 33 -15.14 -8.12 -20.08
CA CYS A 33 -14.14 -8.27 -19.02
C CYS A 33 -13.51 -9.68 -19.01
N ASN A 34 -14.28 -10.72 -19.36
CA ASN A 34 -13.78 -12.11 -19.41
C ASN A 34 -12.78 -12.33 -20.56
N ASN A 35 -12.89 -11.57 -21.64
CA ASN A 35 -12.03 -11.66 -22.81
C ASN A 35 -10.97 -10.55 -22.88
N PHE A 36 -10.88 -9.72 -21.86
CA PHE A 36 -9.93 -8.61 -21.82
C PHE A 36 -8.48 -9.08 -21.98
N SER A 37 -7.76 -8.48 -22.92
CA SER A 37 -6.32 -8.63 -23.12
C SER A 37 -5.61 -7.28 -22.98
N VAL A 38 -4.34 -7.33 -22.59
CA VAL A 38 -3.51 -6.13 -22.40
C VAL A 38 -3.38 -5.29 -23.68
N THR A 39 -3.56 -5.94 -24.85
CA THR A 39 -3.40 -5.32 -26.18
C THR A 39 -4.70 -4.78 -26.78
N ASP A 40 -5.86 -5.06 -26.19
CA ASP A 40 -7.18 -4.78 -26.80
C ASP A 40 -7.53 -3.31 -26.89
N ILE A 41 -6.92 -2.47 -26.05
CA ILE A 41 -7.21 -1.05 -25.98
C ILE A 41 -6.02 -0.25 -26.49
N LYS A 42 -6.31 0.84 -27.24
CA LYS A 42 -5.30 1.78 -27.75
C LYS A 42 -4.32 2.20 -26.65
N TYR A 43 -3.07 2.42 -27.06
CA TYR A 43 -2.05 2.97 -26.20
C TYR A 43 -2.45 4.36 -25.71
N VAL A 44 -2.44 4.55 -24.39
CA VAL A 44 -2.72 5.86 -23.76
C VAL A 44 -1.44 6.40 -23.12
N SER A 45 -0.75 5.57 -22.32
CA SER A 45 0.49 5.96 -21.65
C SER A 45 1.34 4.74 -21.29
N LEU A 46 2.64 4.99 -21.07
CA LEU A 46 3.55 3.95 -20.54
C LEU A 46 3.09 3.40 -19.20
N TRP A 47 2.59 4.27 -18.33
CA TRP A 47 2.06 3.87 -17.01
C TRP A 47 0.91 2.87 -17.13
N GLU A 48 -0.08 3.20 -17.95
CA GLU A 48 -1.23 2.33 -18.16
C GLU A 48 -0.83 0.98 -18.77
N SER A 49 0.04 1.01 -19.78
CA SER A 49 0.46 -0.19 -20.51
C SER A 49 1.36 -1.13 -19.68
N LEU A 50 2.21 -0.58 -18.81
CA LEU A 50 3.18 -1.37 -18.02
C LEU A 50 2.64 -1.80 -16.65
N PHE A 51 1.70 -1.07 -16.06
CA PHE A 51 1.24 -1.32 -14.70
C PHE A 51 -0.25 -1.61 -14.63
N VAL A 52 -1.10 -0.71 -15.15
CA VAL A 52 -2.55 -0.80 -14.94
C VAL A 52 -3.18 -1.94 -15.72
N LYS A 53 -2.94 -2.02 -17.04
CA LYS A 53 -3.51 -3.08 -17.89
C LYS A 53 -3.03 -4.48 -17.51
N PRO A 54 -1.72 -4.74 -17.30
CA PRO A 54 -1.27 -6.06 -16.84
C PRO A 54 -1.86 -6.46 -15.51
N LEU A 55 -1.95 -5.50 -14.55
CA LEU A 55 -2.52 -5.78 -13.24
C LEU A 55 -4.03 -6.07 -13.34
N ALA A 56 -4.78 -5.29 -14.10
CA ALA A 56 -6.19 -5.53 -14.37
C ALA A 56 -6.42 -6.90 -15.01
N TRP A 57 -5.63 -7.25 -16.02
CA TRP A 57 -5.70 -8.55 -16.68
C TRP A 57 -5.44 -9.72 -15.72
N ILE A 58 -4.40 -9.62 -14.88
CA ILE A 58 -4.08 -10.67 -13.90
C ILE A 58 -5.23 -10.80 -12.88
N ILE A 59 -5.77 -9.68 -12.38
CA ILE A 59 -6.90 -9.71 -11.43
C ILE A 59 -8.12 -10.37 -12.07
N LEU A 60 -8.44 -10.03 -13.32
CA LEU A 60 -9.55 -10.64 -14.05
C LEU A 60 -9.35 -12.16 -14.22
N LYS A 61 -8.19 -12.60 -14.72
CA LYS A 61 -7.92 -14.03 -14.93
C LYS A 61 -7.91 -14.85 -13.64
N VAL A 62 -7.32 -14.31 -12.57
CA VAL A 62 -7.39 -14.97 -11.26
C VAL A 62 -8.81 -14.95 -10.71
N GLY A 63 -9.56 -13.85 -10.90
CA GLY A 63 -10.95 -13.72 -10.47
C GLY A 63 -11.88 -14.74 -11.16
N GLU A 64 -11.70 -14.97 -12.46
CA GLU A 64 -12.40 -16.03 -13.19
C GLU A 64 -12.08 -17.42 -12.64
N LEU A 65 -10.80 -17.69 -12.37
CA LEU A 65 -10.33 -18.97 -11.86
C LEU A 65 -10.89 -19.28 -10.46
N VAL A 66 -10.84 -18.31 -9.55
CA VAL A 66 -11.33 -18.49 -8.16
C VAL A 66 -12.80 -18.11 -8.00
N LYS A 67 -13.45 -17.67 -9.09
CA LYS A 67 -14.87 -17.21 -9.13
C LYS A 67 -15.19 -16.10 -8.13
N ASN A 68 -14.20 -15.28 -7.79
CA ASN A 68 -14.37 -14.15 -6.89
C ASN A 68 -13.25 -13.11 -7.04
N TYR A 69 -13.59 -11.89 -7.42
CA TYR A 69 -12.63 -10.80 -7.64
C TYR A 69 -12.00 -10.26 -6.35
N GLY A 70 -12.71 -10.31 -5.21
CA GLY A 70 -12.14 -9.93 -3.92
C GLY A 70 -11.03 -10.89 -3.48
N ILE A 71 -11.24 -12.19 -3.67
CA ILE A 71 -10.20 -13.21 -3.43
C ILE A 71 -9.03 -13.00 -4.40
N ALA A 72 -9.31 -12.69 -5.67
CA ALA A 72 -8.26 -12.40 -6.66
C ALA A 72 -7.39 -11.22 -6.23
N VAL A 73 -7.98 -10.11 -5.80
CA VAL A 73 -7.25 -8.94 -5.27
C VAL A 73 -6.34 -9.34 -4.10
N MET A 74 -6.82 -10.16 -3.16
CA MET A 74 -6.02 -10.64 -2.05
C MET A 74 -4.84 -11.52 -2.50
N ILE A 75 -5.07 -12.48 -3.41
CA ILE A 75 -4.03 -13.37 -3.95
C ILE A 75 -2.95 -12.55 -4.67
N ILE A 76 -3.35 -11.63 -5.55
CA ILE A 76 -2.40 -10.77 -6.29
C ILE A 76 -1.61 -9.87 -5.34
N SER A 77 -2.24 -9.36 -4.28
CA SER A 77 -1.54 -8.59 -3.24
C SER A 77 -0.43 -9.40 -2.57
N ILE A 78 -0.72 -10.66 -2.21
CA ILE A 78 0.26 -11.58 -1.61
C ILE A 78 1.38 -11.89 -2.61
N LEU A 79 1.04 -12.14 -3.87
CA LEU A 79 2.01 -12.45 -4.91
C LEU A 79 2.98 -11.30 -5.14
N ILE A 80 2.49 -10.08 -5.28
CA ILE A 80 3.34 -8.88 -5.44
C ILE A 80 4.24 -8.70 -4.21
N ARG A 81 3.70 -8.86 -3.00
CA ARG A 81 4.49 -8.79 -1.76
C ARG A 81 5.57 -9.87 -1.71
N THR A 82 5.28 -11.06 -2.20
CA THR A 82 6.24 -12.15 -2.26
C THR A 82 7.38 -11.84 -3.23
N ILE A 83 7.07 -11.31 -4.42
CA ILE A 83 8.07 -10.85 -5.39
C ILE A 83 8.96 -9.74 -4.80
N MET A 84 8.39 -8.89 -3.94
CA MET A 84 9.11 -7.79 -3.29
C MET A 84 9.94 -8.20 -2.06
N ILE A 85 9.90 -9.47 -1.62
CA ILE A 85 10.65 -9.94 -0.44
C ILE A 85 12.14 -9.57 -0.50
N PRO A 86 12.90 -9.78 -1.60
CA PRO A 86 14.33 -9.47 -1.63
C PRO A 86 14.61 -7.99 -1.37
N LEU A 87 13.75 -7.10 -1.90
CA LEU A 87 13.86 -5.67 -1.70
C LEU A 87 13.54 -5.26 -0.26
N THR A 88 12.44 -5.79 0.29
CA THR A 88 12.02 -5.50 1.67
C THR A 88 13.00 -6.08 2.71
N LYS A 89 13.62 -7.23 2.45
CA LYS A 89 14.71 -7.77 3.30
C LYS A 89 15.88 -6.79 3.44
N LYS A 90 16.28 -6.15 2.35
CA LYS A 90 17.35 -5.15 2.35
C LYS A 90 16.98 -3.94 3.21
N SER A 91 15.75 -3.45 3.08
CA SER A 91 15.23 -2.36 3.90
C SER A 91 15.13 -2.74 5.39
N MET A 92 14.71 -3.96 5.70
CA MET A 92 14.66 -4.46 7.09
C MET A 92 16.04 -4.58 7.72
N ALA A 93 17.05 -4.99 6.97
CA ALA A 93 18.43 -5.02 7.44
C ALA A 93 18.92 -3.60 7.81
N GLN A 94 18.61 -2.58 7.01
CA GLN A 94 18.90 -1.18 7.32
C GLN A 94 18.20 -0.71 8.61
N THR A 95 16.95 -1.11 8.79
CA THR A 95 16.18 -0.84 10.01
C THR A 95 16.86 -1.45 11.25
N GLU A 96 17.38 -2.66 11.12
CA GLU A 96 18.10 -3.32 12.23
C GLU A 96 19.45 -2.67 12.52
N ASN A 97 20.18 -2.24 11.50
CA ASN A 97 21.41 -1.48 11.67
C ASN A 97 21.16 -0.13 12.37
N MET A 98 20.06 0.55 12.03
CA MET A 98 19.64 1.77 12.72
C MET A 98 19.39 1.52 14.21
N LYS A 99 18.73 0.39 14.58
CA LYS A 99 18.54 0.02 16.00
C LYS A 99 19.86 -0.17 16.74
N LYS A 100 20.85 -0.79 16.10
CA LYS A 100 22.19 -0.99 16.69
C LYS A 100 22.93 0.34 16.88
N ALA A 101 22.77 1.29 15.98
CA ALA A 101 23.37 2.62 16.07
C ALA A 101 22.69 3.52 17.09
N GLN A 102 21.44 3.21 17.48
CA GLN A 102 20.59 4.05 18.31
C GLN A 102 21.22 4.54 19.60
N PRO A 103 21.96 3.72 20.40
CA PRO A 103 22.60 4.20 21.63
C PRO A 103 23.63 5.30 21.37
N GLU A 104 24.37 5.23 20.23
CA GLU A 104 25.36 6.24 19.86
C GLU A 104 24.66 7.52 19.38
N ILE A 105 23.61 7.39 18.57
CA ILE A 105 22.78 8.51 18.12
C ILE A 105 22.19 9.26 19.32
N ASN A 106 21.65 8.53 20.31
CA ASN A 106 21.10 9.14 21.51
C ASN A 106 22.15 9.88 22.35
N ARG A 107 23.38 9.37 22.42
CA ARG A 107 24.49 10.07 23.08
C ARG A 107 24.85 11.34 22.33
N LEU A 108 24.89 11.27 21.00
CA LEU A 108 25.18 12.41 20.15
C LEU A 108 24.13 13.51 20.31
N GLU A 109 22.86 13.16 20.32
CA GLU A 109 21.78 14.13 20.52
C GLU A 109 21.86 14.82 21.88
N LYS A 110 22.13 14.07 22.94
CA LYS A 110 22.36 14.66 24.28
C LYS A 110 23.57 15.61 24.30
N LYS A 111 24.64 15.27 23.57
CA LYS A 111 25.86 16.11 23.45
C LYS A 111 25.54 17.48 22.84
N TYR A 112 24.58 17.53 21.91
CA TYR A 112 24.21 18.73 21.16
C TYR A 112 22.85 19.32 21.56
N ALA A 113 22.16 18.80 22.59
CA ALA A 113 20.79 19.16 22.96
C ALA A 113 20.59 20.67 23.19
N ASN A 114 21.60 21.36 23.76
CA ASN A 114 21.51 22.76 24.10
C ASN A 114 22.35 23.67 23.19
N LYS A 115 22.79 23.15 22.03
CA LYS A 115 23.65 23.88 21.08
C LYS A 115 22.83 24.21 19.84
N THR A 116 22.62 25.50 19.59
CA THR A 116 21.82 25.98 18.47
C THR A 116 22.61 26.77 17.43
N ASP A 117 23.91 26.94 17.67
CA ASP A 117 24.83 27.60 16.76
C ASP A 117 25.11 26.76 15.50
N ASN A 118 25.32 27.44 14.39
CA ASN A 118 25.52 26.78 13.09
C ASN A 118 26.71 25.80 13.08
N GLU A 119 27.79 26.13 13.80
CA GLU A 119 28.97 25.27 13.90
C GLU A 119 28.64 23.95 14.61
N SER A 120 27.91 24.00 15.72
CA SER A 120 27.46 22.81 16.44
C SER A 120 26.47 21.97 15.63
N LEU A 121 25.58 22.60 14.85
CA LEU A 121 24.67 21.88 13.96
C LEU A 121 25.41 21.15 12.84
N MET A 122 26.43 21.79 12.26
CA MET A 122 27.31 21.14 11.26
C MET A 122 28.09 19.97 11.85
N ALA A 123 28.69 20.18 13.05
CA ALA A 123 29.42 19.13 13.76
C ALA A 123 28.51 17.94 14.10
N LYS A 124 27.30 18.18 14.61
CA LYS A 124 26.27 17.15 14.85
C LYS A 124 25.95 16.36 13.57
N SER A 125 25.78 17.05 12.44
CA SER A 125 25.50 16.40 11.15
C SER A 125 26.66 15.52 10.71
N GLN A 126 27.91 15.98 10.83
CA GLN A 126 29.11 15.20 10.48
C GLN A 126 29.27 13.98 11.38
N GLU A 127 29.12 14.11 12.69
CA GLU A 127 29.21 12.99 13.64
C GLU A 127 28.07 11.97 13.38
N THR A 128 26.84 12.42 13.04
CA THR A 128 25.74 11.56 12.64
C THR A 128 26.10 10.75 11.39
N MET A 129 26.72 11.39 10.40
CA MET A 129 27.15 10.71 9.16
C MET A 129 28.23 9.68 9.44
N MET A 130 29.16 9.95 10.38
CA MET A 130 30.16 8.97 10.79
C MET A 130 29.53 7.75 11.48
N ILE A 131 28.53 7.94 12.34
CA ILE A 131 27.78 6.84 12.94
C ILE A 131 27.08 6.01 11.85
N TYR A 132 26.42 6.66 10.88
CA TYR A 132 25.76 5.96 9.78
C TYR A 132 26.75 5.13 8.95
N LYS A 133 27.93 5.66 8.65
CA LYS A 133 29.00 4.91 7.97
C LYS A 133 29.48 3.71 8.80
N LYS A 134 29.70 3.89 10.09
CA LYS A 134 30.15 2.83 11.03
C LYS A 134 29.17 1.65 11.06
N TYR A 135 27.89 1.91 11.03
CA TYR A 135 26.84 0.87 11.08
C TYR A 135 26.30 0.46 9.71
N ASN A 136 26.94 0.91 8.60
CA ASN A 136 26.47 0.67 7.23
C ASN A 136 24.99 1.07 7.04
N ILE A 137 24.60 2.22 7.56
CA ILE A 137 23.23 2.76 7.44
C ILE A 137 23.17 3.67 6.23
N ASN A 138 22.23 3.37 5.33
CA ASN A 138 21.85 4.27 4.26
C ASN A 138 20.51 4.93 4.63
N PRO A 139 20.48 6.23 4.95
CA PRO A 139 19.25 6.91 5.36
C PRO A 139 18.15 6.91 4.30
N VAL A 140 18.54 6.84 3.02
CA VAL A 140 17.61 6.83 1.89
C VAL A 140 16.91 5.47 1.73
N SER A 141 17.52 4.38 2.19
CA SER A 141 16.95 3.03 2.00
C SER A 141 15.66 2.79 2.78
N GLY A 142 15.44 3.51 3.89
CA GLY A 142 14.21 3.43 4.67
C GLY A 142 12.99 3.98 3.92
N CYS A 143 13.17 5.10 3.22
CA CYS A 143 12.09 5.70 2.43
C CYS A 143 11.92 5.04 1.05
N LEU A 144 12.93 4.36 0.52
CA LEU A 144 12.85 3.69 -0.78
C LEU A 144 11.70 2.69 -0.86
N THR A 145 11.46 1.92 0.20
CA THR A 145 10.33 0.97 0.28
C THR A 145 8.98 1.67 0.15
N SER A 146 8.83 2.84 0.77
CA SER A 146 7.60 3.66 0.67
C SER A 146 7.43 4.23 -0.73
N PHE A 147 8.51 4.68 -1.37
CA PHE A 147 8.46 5.17 -2.76
C PHE A 147 8.07 4.09 -3.76
N ILE A 148 8.49 2.85 -3.57
CA ILE A 148 8.10 1.73 -4.44
C ILE A 148 6.64 1.31 -4.17
N GLN A 149 6.18 1.45 -2.93
CA GLN A 149 4.79 1.13 -2.58
C GLN A 149 3.77 2.04 -3.28
N LEU A 150 4.08 3.34 -3.48
CA LEU A 150 3.16 4.29 -4.08
C LEU A 150 2.76 3.94 -5.52
N PRO A 151 3.68 3.65 -6.45
CA PRO A 151 3.31 3.21 -7.80
C PRO A 151 2.42 1.95 -7.79
N ILE A 152 2.73 0.97 -6.96
CA ILE A 152 1.93 -0.26 -6.84
C ILE A 152 0.51 0.07 -6.34
N PHE A 153 0.40 0.93 -5.33
CA PHE A 153 -0.88 1.39 -4.80
C PHE A 153 -1.72 2.09 -5.88
N PHE A 154 -1.13 3.03 -6.63
CA PHE A 154 -1.84 3.73 -7.69
C PHE A 154 -2.23 2.80 -8.85
N ALA A 155 -1.38 1.83 -9.20
CA ALA A 155 -1.73 0.84 -10.22
C ALA A 155 -2.93 -0.02 -9.79
N PHE A 156 -2.99 -0.45 -8.51
CA PHE A 156 -4.15 -1.14 -7.96
C PHE A 156 -5.40 -0.26 -7.96
N LEU A 157 -5.27 0.97 -7.48
CA LEU A 157 -6.38 1.93 -7.46
C LEU A 157 -6.96 2.13 -8.86
N GLU A 158 -6.11 2.37 -9.85
CA GLU A 158 -6.55 2.55 -11.22
C GLU A 158 -7.12 1.26 -11.83
N ALA A 159 -6.49 0.11 -11.64
CA ALA A 159 -6.99 -1.16 -12.14
C ALA A 159 -8.37 -1.48 -11.57
N ILE A 160 -8.57 -1.31 -10.25
CA ILE A 160 -9.85 -1.51 -9.60
C ILE A 160 -10.91 -0.55 -10.16
N ASN A 161 -10.58 0.75 -10.26
CA ASN A 161 -11.54 1.77 -10.70
C ASN A 161 -11.90 1.66 -12.19
N ARG A 162 -11.10 0.97 -12.99
CA ARG A 162 -11.30 0.86 -14.45
C ARG A 162 -11.87 -0.48 -14.90
N VAL A 163 -12.08 -1.43 -13.98
CA VAL A 163 -12.62 -2.76 -14.29
C VAL A 163 -14.01 -2.92 -13.67
N PRO A 164 -15.09 -2.76 -14.44
CA PRO A 164 -16.46 -2.86 -13.93
C PRO A 164 -16.75 -4.18 -13.22
N ALA A 165 -16.23 -5.30 -13.72
CA ALA A 165 -16.42 -6.62 -13.09
C ALA A 165 -15.92 -6.69 -11.63
N ILE A 166 -14.90 -5.93 -11.26
CA ILE A 166 -14.44 -5.85 -9.87
C ILE A 166 -15.45 -5.05 -9.04
N PHE A 167 -15.98 -3.95 -9.59
CA PHE A 167 -16.97 -3.12 -8.91
C PHE A 167 -18.28 -3.86 -8.62
N GLU A 168 -18.69 -4.75 -9.52
CA GLU A 168 -19.90 -5.57 -9.37
C GLU A 168 -19.69 -6.76 -8.43
N GLY A 169 -18.43 -7.11 -8.17
CA GLY A 169 -18.05 -8.23 -7.32
C GLY A 169 -18.40 -8.01 -5.84
N THR A 170 -18.60 -9.11 -5.13
CA THR A 170 -18.85 -9.11 -3.69
C THR A 170 -17.88 -10.06 -2.96
N LEU A 171 -17.54 -9.73 -1.73
CA LEU A 171 -16.79 -10.60 -0.82
C LEU A 171 -17.31 -10.43 0.62
N PHE A 172 -17.64 -11.53 1.29
CA PHE A 172 -18.20 -11.51 2.65
C PHE A 172 -19.39 -10.55 2.81
N ASN A 173 -20.29 -10.54 1.83
CA ASN A 173 -21.45 -9.62 1.78
C ASN A 173 -21.08 -8.12 1.70
N MET A 174 -19.84 -7.79 1.32
CA MET A 174 -19.41 -6.44 1.00
C MET A 174 -19.31 -6.29 -0.52
N ASN A 175 -19.87 -5.23 -1.08
CA ASN A 175 -19.67 -4.86 -2.48
C ASN A 175 -18.27 -4.27 -2.65
N LEU A 176 -17.49 -4.78 -3.61
CA LEU A 176 -16.08 -4.41 -3.81
C LEU A 176 -15.91 -2.99 -4.36
N GLY A 177 -16.86 -2.52 -5.16
CA GLY A 177 -16.84 -1.16 -5.71
C GLY A 177 -17.38 -0.10 -4.75
N MET A 178 -18.17 -0.51 -3.75
CA MET A 178 -18.76 0.40 -2.76
C MET A 178 -17.70 0.86 -1.76
N THR A 179 -17.81 2.10 -1.29
CA THR A 179 -16.96 2.57 -0.19
C THR A 179 -17.44 2.04 1.15
N PRO A 180 -16.58 1.77 2.12
CA PRO A 180 -17.00 1.34 3.46
C PRO A 180 -17.98 2.31 4.12
N MET A 181 -17.83 3.61 3.92
CA MET A 181 -18.75 4.61 4.44
C MET A 181 -20.16 4.47 3.87
N THR A 182 -20.28 4.27 2.56
CA THR A 182 -21.56 4.05 1.89
C THR A 182 -22.19 2.73 2.33
N GLY A 183 -21.39 1.65 2.40
CA GLY A 183 -21.86 0.34 2.86
C GLY A 183 -22.40 0.37 4.29
N PHE A 184 -21.73 1.09 5.18
CA PHE A 184 -22.21 1.32 6.55
C PHE A 184 -23.52 2.13 6.58
N ALA A 185 -23.63 3.20 5.78
CA ALA A 185 -24.85 3.99 5.69
C ALA A 185 -26.06 3.18 5.20
N HIS A 186 -25.86 2.12 4.43
CA HIS A 186 -26.88 1.16 4.01
C HIS A 186 -27.14 0.04 5.03
N GLY A 187 -26.63 0.16 6.25
CA GLY A 187 -26.87 -0.79 7.35
C GLY A 187 -26.03 -2.07 7.32
N ASN A 188 -25.01 -2.16 6.49
CA ASN A 188 -24.13 -3.31 6.47
C ASN A 188 -22.95 -3.12 7.45
N TYR A 189 -23.10 -3.65 8.65
CA TYR A 189 -22.12 -3.49 9.74
C TYR A 189 -20.79 -4.24 9.52
N ILE A 190 -20.68 -5.13 8.53
CA ILE A 190 -19.43 -5.83 8.22
C ILE A 190 -18.30 -4.88 7.81
N TYR A 191 -18.65 -3.71 7.27
CA TYR A 191 -17.69 -2.66 6.95
C TYR A 191 -16.98 -2.06 8.18
N ILE A 192 -17.61 -2.14 9.36
CA ILE A 192 -16.94 -1.75 10.64
C ILE A 192 -15.81 -2.71 10.95
N ILE A 193 -16.02 -4.02 10.73
CA ILE A 193 -14.99 -5.04 10.96
C ILE A 193 -13.81 -4.77 10.01
N LEU A 194 -14.09 -4.49 8.74
CA LEU A 194 -13.05 -4.13 7.77
C LEU A 194 -12.26 -2.90 8.21
N LEU A 195 -12.93 -1.84 8.67
CA LEU A 195 -12.29 -0.62 9.16
C LEU A 195 -11.40 -0.91 10.38
N LEU A 196 -11.89 -1.69 11.35
CA LEU A 196 -11.10 -2.09 12.52
C LEU A 196 -9.86 -2.91 12.11
N LEU A 197 -9.98 -3.80 11.12
CA LEU A 197 -8.85 -4.54 10.57
C LEU A 197 -7.82 -3.62 9.90
N ILE A 198 -8.27 -2.60 9.15
CA ILE A 198 -7.37 -1.60 8.53
C ILE A 198 -6.61 -0.84 9.61
N ILE A 199 -7.33 -0.25 10.58
CA ILE A 199 -6.73 0.54 11.66
C ILE A 199 -5.76 -0.30 12.48
N GLY A 200 -6.20 -1.49 12.93
CA GLY A 200 -5.41 -2.38 13.75
C GLY A 200 -4.16 -2.89 13.05
N SER A 201 -4.30 -3.37 11.81
CA SER A 201 -3.15 -3.86 11.02
C SER A 201 -2.17 -2.73 10.67
N THR A 202 -2.67 -1.55 10.35
CA THR A 202 -1.85 -0.36 10.09
C THR A 202 -1.08 0.06 11.34
N TYR A 203 -1.76 0.14 12.48
CA TYR A 203 -1.12 0.46 13.76
C TYR A 203 0.01 -0.53 14.10
N VAL A 204 -0.24 -1.83 13.98
CA VAL A 204 0.77 -2.86 14.25
C VAL A 204 1.96 -2.74 13.28
N THR A 205 1.71 -2.51 12.00
CA THR A 205 2.75 -2.33 10.99
C THR A 205 3.64 -1.13 11.32
N PHE A 206 3.05 0.02 11.65
CA PHE A 206 3.80 1.21 12.07
C PHE A 206 4.56 0.99 13.38
N LYS A 207 3.97 0.30 14.34
CA LYS A 207 4.65 -0.04 15.61
C LYS A 207 5.94 -0.83 15.37
N PHE A 208 5.94 -1.78 14.42
CA PHE A 208 7.18 -2.49 14.06
C PHE A 208 8.21 -1.57 13.39
N SER A 209 7.79 -0.63 12.58
CA SER A 209 8.67 0.36 11.94
C SER A 209 9.23 1.35 12.97
N MET A 210 8.42 1.80 13.92
CA MET A 210 8.82 2.76 14.96
C MET A 210 9.80 2.19 16.00
N GLN A 211 9.83 0.87 16.23
CA GLN A 211 10.82 0.27 17.12
C GLN A 211 12.28 0.50 16.70
N SER A 212 12.47 1.17 15.58
CA SER A 212 13.78 1.48 14.99
C SER A 212 14.18 2.94 15.13
N ALA A 213 13.28 3.79 15.59
CA ALA A 213 13.53 5.19 15.85
C ALA A 213 13.70 5.38 17.34
N GLY A 214 14.84 5.75 17.78
CA GLY A 214 15.09 5.87 19.19
C GLY A 214 15.97 7.07 19.50
N SER A 215 15.41 8.24 19.44
CA SER A 215 15.85 9.40 20.19
C SER A 215 14.62 10.15 20.65
N THR A 216 14.73 10.91 21.73
CA THR A 216 13.57 11.58 22.29
C THR A 216 12.88 12.53 21.31
N GLU A 217 13.61 13.22 20.47
CA GLU A 217 13.05 14.18 19.51
C GLU A 217 12.69 13.52 18.18
N ALA A 218 13.56 12.70 17.58
CA ALA A 218 13.27 11.94 16.38
C ALA A 218 12.18 10.87 16.62
N GLU A 219 12.13 10.26 17.79
CA GLU A 219 11.04 9.36 18.19
C GLU A 219 9.71 10.11 18.27
N ARG A 220 9.68 11.31 18.85
CA ARG A 220 8.49 12.15 18.92
C ARG A 220 8.00 12.55 17.54
N GLN A 221 8.90 12.97 16.65
CA GLN A 221 8.58 13.33 15.28
C GLN A 221 8.05 12.13 14.48
N MET A 222 8.67 10.95 14.61
CA MET A 222 8.20 9.73 13.96
C MET A 222 6.87 9.24 14.52
N LYS A 223 6.64 9.32 15.83
CA LYS A 223 5.33 9.03 16.43
C LYS A 223 4.25 9.95 15.87
N MET A 224 4.52 11.26 15.82
CA MET A 224 3.60 12.24 15.27
C MET A 224 3.28 11.93 13.78
N MET A 225 4.30 11.70 12.96
CA MET A 225 4.14 11.34 11.56
C MET A 225 3.36 10.02 11.39
N SER A 226 3.66 9.01 12.19
CA SER A 226 2.95 7.71 12.15
C SER A 226 1.50 7.85 12.57
N THR A 227 1.21 8.64 13.61
CA THR A 227 -0.17 8.90 14.05
C THR A 227 -0.94 9.64 12.96
N PHE A 228 -0.34 10.66 12.35
CA PHE A 228 -0.93 11.36 11.20
C PHE A 228 -1.22 10.42 10.04
N MET A 229 -0.27 9.55 9.68
CA MET A 229 -0.45 8.56 8.62
C MET A 229 -1.56 7.56 8.92
N ILE A 230 -1.66 7.06 10.17
CA ILE A 230 -2.75 6.16 10.58
C ILE A 230 -4.10 6.85 10.43
N ILE A 231 -4.23 8.09 10.88
CA ILE A 231 -5.47 8.87 10.76
C ILE A 231 -5.81 9.09 9.28
N MET A 232 -4.83 9.53 8.48
CA MET A 232 -5.02 9.76 7.04
C MET A 232 -5.45 8.49 6.30
N ILE A 233 -4.81 7.36 6.57
CA ILE A 233 -5.15 6.06 5.96
C ILE A 233 -6.54 5.60 6.40
N SER A 234 -6.87 5.77 7.69
CA SER A 234 -8.20 5.40 8.22
C SER A 234 -9.28 6.23 7.55
N PHE A 235 -9.06 7.53 7.37
CA PHE A 235 -10.01 8.39 6.67
C PHE A 235 -10.11 8.05 5.17
N ALA A 236 -8.97 7.88 4.50
CA ALA A 236 -8.92 7.51 3.10
C ALA A 236 -9.63 6.17 2.84
N SER A 237 -9.46 5.18 3.75
CA SER A 237 -10.09 3.86 3.61
C SER A 237 -11.62 3.89 3.68
N LEU A 238 -12.22 4.91 4.28
CA LEU A 238 -13.68 5.10 4.28
C LEU A 238 -14.22 5.56 2.92
N SER A 239 -13.37 6.27 2.15
CA SER A 239 -13.75 6.92 0.88
C SER A 239 -13.27 6.17 -0.36
N LEU A 240 -12.44 5.14 -0.19
CA LEU A 240 -11.92 4.33 -1.29
C LEU A 240 -12.72 3.04 -1.46
N PRO A 241 -12.74 2.43 -2.67
CA PRO A 241 -13.43 1.17 -2.90
C PRO A 241 -13.01 0.05 -1.94
N THR A 242 -13.95 -0.78 -1.52
CA THR A 242 -13.72 -1.91 -0.61
C THR A 242 -12.64 -2.87 -1.10
N ALA A 243 -12.54 -3.09 -2.42
CA ALA A 243 -11.46 -3.89 -3.00
C ALA A 243 -10.07 -3.35 -2.64
N LEU A 244 -9.89 -2.03 -2.61
CA LEU A 244 -8.63 -1.39 -2.21
C LEU A 244 -8.40 -1.48 -0.69
N ALA A 245 -9.47 -1.42 0.10
CA ALA A 245 -9.39 -1.65 1.55
C ALA A 245 -8.92 -3.08 1.87
N LEU A 246 -9.40 -4.09 1.15
CA LEU A 246 -8.93 -5.47 1.25
C LEU A 246 -7.44 -5.60 0.87
N TYR A 247 -7.03 -4.98 -0.25
CA TYR A 247 -5.62 -4.89 -0.63
C TYR A 247 -4.78 -4.34 0.53
N TRP A 248 -5.24 -3.29 1.20
CA TRP A 248 -4.53 -2.65 2.31
C TRP A 248 -4.35 -3.59 3.50
N VAL A 249 -5.43 -4.26 3.94
CA VAL A 249 -5.38 -5.22 5.04
C VAL A 249 -4.40 -6.36 4.75
N VAL A 250 -4.49 -6.97 3.55
CA VAL A 250 -3.60 -8.07 3.15
C VAL A 250 -2.14 -7.64 3.15
N ASN A 251 -1.85 -6.45 2.62
CA ASN A 251 -0.49 -5.90 2.62
C ASN A 251 0.07 -5.69 4.03
N ASN A 252 -0.75 -5.16 4.95
CA ASN A 252 -0.33 -4.97 6.34
C ASN A 252 -0.11 -6.31 7.06
N VAL A 253 -1.04 -7.25 6.92
CA VAL A 253 -0.91 -8.59 7.51
C VAL A 253 0.35 -9.30 7.00
N PHE A 254 0.62 -9.24 5.69
CA PHE A 254 1.84 -9.80 5.11
C PHE A 254 3.10 -9.14 5.69
N ALA A 255 3.12 -7.80 5.79
CA ALA A 255 4.23 -7.06 6.37
C ALA A 255 4.47 -7.44 7.85
N ILE A 256 3.41 -7.64 8.64
CA ILE A 256 3.50 -8.09 10.03
C ILE A 256 4.14 -9.48 10.09
N ILE A 257 3.65 -10.44 9.30
CA ILE A 257 4.18 -11.81 9.24
C ILE A 257 5.66 -11.78 8.82
N GLN A 258 6.00 -11.01 7.78
CA GLN A 258 7.37 -10.86 7.29
C GLN A 258 8.29 -10.30 8.39
N ASN A 259 7.88 -9.25 9.11
CA ASN A 259 8.64 -8.67 10.21
C ASN A 259 8.89 -9.69 11.34
N LEU A 260 7.87 -10.47 11.71
CA LEU A 260 7.98 -11.51 12.74
C LEU A 260 8.94 -12.63 12.32
N THR A 261 8.83 -13.09 11.07
CA THR A 261 9.66 -14.16 10.51
C THR A 261 11.13 -13.74 10.42
N VAL A 262 11.42 -12.55 9.92
CA VAL A 262 12.79 -12.04 9.80
C VAL A 262 13.42 -11.85 11.19
N LYS A 263 12.66 -11.33 12.17
CA LYS A 263 13.15 -11.22 13.56
C LYS A 263 13.52 -12.60 14.15
N LYS A 264 12.72 -13.63 13.87
CA LYS A 264 12.98 -14.99 14.35
C LYS A 264 14.26 -15.56 13.71
N LEU A 265 14.42 -15.41 12.40
CA LEU A 265 15.61 -15.89 11.68
C LEU A 265 16.89 -15.19 12.13
N MET A 266 16.85 -13.88 12.36
CA MET A 266 18.01 -13.13 12.86
C MET A 266 18.40 -13.46 14.32
N LYS A 267 17.47 -13.99 15.13
CA LYS A 267 17.76 -14.46 16.49
C LYS A 267 18.37 -15.86 16.51
N VAL A 268 18.05 -16.71 15.54
CA VAL A 268 18.56 -18.10 15.45
C VAL A 268 19.98 -18.13 14.84
N GLY A 269 20.38 -17.11 14.11
CA GLY A 269 21.71 -16.99 13.50
C GLY A 269 22.77 -16.32 14.41
N LYS A 270 22.47 -16.14 15.69
CA LYS A 270 23.39 -15.74 16.76
C LYS A 270 23.60 -16.89 17.72
#